data_f1f10b38e7b70056d6509da9f3336882
#
_entry.id   f1f10b38e7b70056d6509da9f3336882
#
_cell.length_a   1.000
_cell.length_b   1.000
_cell.length_c   1.000
_cell.angle_alpha   90.00
_cell.angle_beta   90.00
_cell.angle_gamma   90.00
#
_symmetry.space_group_name_H-M   'P 1'
#
loop_
_entity.id
_entity.type
_entity.pdbx_description
1 polymer ?
#
loop_
_entity_poly.entity_id
_entity_poly.type
_entity_poly.pdbx_seq_one_letter_code
_entity_poly.pdbx_strand_id
1 'polypeptide(L)'
;MPEVLSSCQNLLFEEASSIQLKVMDPSPWIDQEIHDGQSIGEDHLPFRSLKVWQELSEVLDCRMGVPKPEGGHLLLSLHPLPGELWRARNSDDSDVYDPLGHYGHIHKMEDPHWLRDYFLCLKQCSLGPNSKILSLGVNRGDELFVLKNWYPSTYDKFSFTGFDLSQKAIQSCHKAFPESKHRFEVRDISDDPPEELPQQDLLISLSTLQCSNIEGKEVFRRWFQKSLSPSASVILGFPNCSWLGGEVVYGARMRNQPHPDPSRLMKDLMYYRKYLQTHGKRVSITGKHHLFLVGSAI
;
A
#
# COMPACT_ATOMS: atom_id res chain seq x y z
N MET A 1 -23.70 14.80 -10.05
CA MET A 1 -22.49 14.69 -9.18
C MET A 1 -21.69 16.01 -9.10
N PRO A 2 -21.40 16.77 -10.17
CA PRO A 2 -20.65 18.02 -10.06
C PRO A 2 -21.23 19.02 -9.06
N GLU A 3 -22.54 19.22 -9.10
CA GLU A 3 -23.25 20.11 -8.17
C GLU A 3 -23.16 19.63 -6.71
N VAL A 4 -23.28 18.31 -6.49
CA VAL A 4 -23.15 17.72 -5.13
C VAL A 4 -21.76 17.96 -4.59
N LEU A 5 -20.72 17.67 -5.40
CA LEU A 5 -19.33 17.88 -5.01
C LEU A 5 -19.07 19.35 -4.66
N SER A 6 -19.50 20.29 -5.52
CA SER A 6 -19.33 21.73 -5.28
C SER A 6 -20.03 22.18 -4.01
N SER A 7 -21.27 21.73 -3.79
CA SER A 7 -22.04 22.09 -2.57
C SER A 7 -21.36 21.55 -1.31
N CYS A 8 -20.88 20.30 -1.33
CA CYS A 8 -20.16 19.71 -0.19
C CYS A 8 -18.84 20.46 0.10
N GLN A 9 -18.08 20.83 -0.95
CA GLN A 9 -16.86 21.61 -0.78
C GLN A 9 -17.12 22.98 -0.15
N ASN A 10 -18.19 23.66 -0.55
CA ASN A 10 -18.58 24.95 0.05
C ASN A 10 -18.93 24.79 1.54
N LEU A 11 -19.70 23.77 1.89
CA LEU A 11 -20.04 23.50 3.30
C LEU A 11 -18.80 23.22 4.16
N LEU A 12 -17.82 22.48 3.63
CA LEU A 12 -16.57 22.22 4.32
C LEU A 12 -15.70 23.48 4.45
N PHE A 13 -15.72 24.34 3.42
CA PHE A 13 -15.04 25.63 3.49
C PHE A 13 -15.63 26.54 4.57
N GLU A 14 -16.95 26.44 4.84
CA GLU A 14 -17.66 27.12 5.92
C GLU A 14 -17.47 26.42 7.30
N GLU A 15 -16.49 25.50 7.42
CA GLU A 15 -16.16 24.78 8.64
C GLU A 15 -17.30 23.92 9.22
N ALA A 16 -18.13 23.35 8.37
CA ALA A 16 -19.17 22.43 8.79
C ALA A 16 -18.54 21.20 9.50
N SER A 17 -19.04 20.86 10.68
CA SER A 17 -18.57 19.70 11.46
C SER A 17 -18.99 18.36 10.87
N SER A 18 -20.01 18.36 10.02
CA SER A 18 -20.46 17.19 9.23
C SER A 18 -21.38 17.63 8.10
N ILE A 19 -21.44 16.81 7.06
CA ILE A 19 -22.38 16.99 5.95
C ILE A 19 -23.39 15.84 5.99
N GLN A 20 -24.68 16.17 5.87
CA GLN A 20 -25.75 15.18 5.76
C GLN A 20 -26.27 15.17 4.31
N LEU A 21 -26.32 13.98 3.72
CA LEU A 21 -26.84 13.78 2.37
C LEU A 21 -27.99 12.77 2.42
N LYS A 22 -29.16 13.17 1.94
CA LYS A 22 -30.27 12.26 1.70
C LYS A 22 -30.17 11.77 0.25
N VAL A 23 -29.92 10.48 0.09
CA VAL A 23 -29.69 9.86 -1.23
C VAL A 23 -30.67 8.73 -1.45
N MET A 24 -30.90 8.37 -2.68
CA MET A 24 -31.75 7.21 -3.03
C MET A 24 -31.08 5.93 -2.51
N ASP A 25 -31.87 5.02 -1.91
CA ASP A 25 -31.38 3.71 -1.51
C ASP A 25 -31.09 2.86 -2.77
N PRO A 26 -29.85 2.42 -3.00
CA PRO A 26 -29.50 1.60 -4.16
C PRO A 26 -29.92 0.13 -4.01
N SER A 27 -30.35 -0.30 -2.81
CA SER A 27 -30.62 -1.72 -2.52
C SER A 27 -31.64 -2.39 -3.46
N PRO A 28 -32.73 -1.73 -3.93
CA PRO A 28 -33.66 -2.36 -4.86
C PRO A 28 -33.08 -2.74 -6.23
N TRP A 29 -31.91 -2.20 -6.57
CA TRP A 29 -31.26 -2.43 -7.85
C TRP A 29 -29.94 -3.19 -7.76
N ILE A 30 -29.60 -3.76 -6.59
CA ILE A 30 -28.29 -4.39 -6.34
C ILE A 30 -28.01 -5.59 -7.25
N ASP A 31 -29.06 -6.30 -7.66
CA ASP A 31 -28.97 -7.48 -8.52
C ASP A 31 -29.15 -7.16 -10.02
N GLN A 32 -29.21 -5.88 -10.37
CA GLN A 32 -29.39 -5.42 -11.74
C GLN A 32 -28.07 -4.85 -12.29
N GLU A 33 -27.85 -5.01 -13.60
CA GLU A 33 -26.73 -4.40 -14.30
C GLU A 33 -27.04 -2.94 -14.61
N ILE A 34 -26.85 -2.07 -13.60
CA ILE A 34 -27.08 -0.63 -13.72
C ILE A 34 -25.78 0.12 -13.46
N HIS A 35 -25.46 1.07 -14.33
CA HIS A 35 -24.28 1.91 -14.20
C HIS A 35 -24.59 3.20 -13.41
N ASP A 36 -23.61 3.65 -12.63
CA ASP A 36 -23.70 4.94 -11.93
C ASP A 36 -23.97 6.09 -12.93
N GLY A 37 -24.97 6.90 -12.63
CA GLY A 37 -25.44 7.98 -13.49
C GLY A 37 -26.57 7.60 -14.46
N GLN A 38 -26.90 6.31 -14.61
CA GLN A 38 -28.03 5.87 -15.41
C GLN A 38 -29.34 6.30 -14.76
N SER A 39 -30.27 6.84 -15.55
CA SER A 39 -31.62 7.22 -15.07
C SER A 39 -32.44 6.00 -14.70
N ILE A 40 -33.04 6.01 -13.52
CA ILE A 40 -33.90 4.95 -13.01
C ILE A 40 -35.20 5.52 -12.40
N GLY A 41 -36.19 4.66 -12.31
CA GLY A 41 -37.51 5.01 -11.76
C GLY A 41 -38.31 5.95 -12.67
N GLU A 42 -39.55 6.25 -12.27
CA GLU A 42 -40.44 7.15 -13.00
C GLU A 42 -39.96 8.61 -12.97
N ASP A 43 -39.25 9.00 -11.94
CA ASP A 43 -38.70 10.36 -11.78
C ASP A 43 -37.37 10.56 -12.52
N HIS A 44 -36.87 9.58 -13.26
CA HIS A 44 -35.62 9.67 -14.03
C HIS A 44 -34.40 10.12 -13.20
N LEU A 45 -34.35 9.71 -11.92
CA LEU A 45 -33.23 10.07 -11.06
C LEU A 45 -31.95 9.28 -11.43
N PRO A 46 -30.77 9.89 -11.34
CA PRO A 46 -29.54 9.18 -11.62
C PRO A 46 -29.22 8.17 -10.51
N PHE A 47 -29.09 6.90 -10.89
CA PHE A 47 -28.60 5.87 -9.99
C PHE A 47 -27.20 6.21 -9.50
N ARG A 48 -26.93 5.96 -8.21
CA ARG A 48 -25.59 6.05 -7.62
C ARG A 48 -25.44 4.95 -6.59
N SER A 49 -24.45 4.08 -6.81
CA SER A 49 -24.08 3.04 -5.84
C SER A 49 -23.50 3.65 -4.56
N LEU A 50 -23.49 2.89 -3.48
CA LEU A 50 -22.82 3.31 -2.25
C LEU A 50 -21.33 3.59 -2.46
N LYS A 51 -20.71 2.91 -3.43
CA LYS A 51 -19.32 3.15 -3.80
C LYS A 51 -19.06 4.59 -4.25
N VAL A 52 -19.95 5.18 -5.07
CA VAL A 52 -19.80 6.57 -5.52
C VAL A 52 -19.82 7.55 -4.34
N TRP A 53 -20.65 7.29 -3.35
CA TRP A 53 -20.73 8.14 -2.16
C TRP A 53 -19.52 7.98 -1.24
N GLN A 54 -18.98 6.76 -1.17
CA GLN A 54 -17.74 6.50 -0.46
C GLN A 54 -16.54 7.18 -1.13
N GLU A 55 -16.46 7.14 -2.46
CA GLU A 55 -15.43 7.85 -3.22
C GLU A 55 -15.60 9.39 -3.09
N LEU A 56 -16.83 9.90 -3.02
CA LEU A 56 -17.07 11.30 -2.71
C LEU A 56 -16.51 11.68 -1.33
N SER A 57 -16.74 10.85 -0.32
CA SER A 57 -16.21 11.11 1.02
C SER A 57 -14.67 11.13 1.03
N GLU A 58 -14.03 10.22 0.29
CA GLU A 58 -12.56 10.18 0.14
C GLU A 58 -12.03 11.46 -0.52
N VAL A 59 -12.66 11.91 -1.61
CA VAL A 59 -12.26 13.15 -2.32
C VAL A 59 -12.40 14.39 -1.44
N LEU A 60 -13.35 14.38 -0.52
CA LEU A 60 -13.60 15.47 0.43
C LEU A 60 -12.77 15.38 1.71
N ASP A 61 -11.84 14.42 1.81
CA ASP A 61 -11.10 14.11 3.03
C ASP A 61 -12.05 13.91 4.25
N CYS A 62 -13.15 13.17 4.02
CA CYS A 62 -14.16 12.84 5.00
C CYS A 62 -14.27 11.34 5.25
N ARG A 63 -14.69 10.96 6.46
CA ARG A 63 -15.16 9.61 6.77
C ARG A 63 -16.67 9.53 6.57
N MET A 64 -17.14 8.57 5.80
CA MET A 64 -18.56 8.28 5.67
C MET A 64 -19.01 7.44 6.86
N GLY A 65 -20.04 7.93 7.60
CA GLY A 65 -20.70 7.15 8.62
C GLY A 65 -21.52 5.98 8.05
N VAL A 66 -22.00 5.10 8.91
CA VAL A 66 -22.88 4.00 8.50
C VAL A 66 -24.17 4.58 7.92
N PRO A 67 -24.55 4.26 6.66
CA PRO A 67 -25.78 4.72 6.05
C PRO A 67 -27.02 4.35 6.89
N LYS A 68 -27.95 5.28 7.08
CA LYS A 68 -29.20 5.04 7.84
C LYS A 68 -30.39 5.05 6.90
N PRO A 69 -31.22 3.98 6.88
CA PRO A 69 -32.43 3.98 6.07
C PRO A 69 -33.45 5.06 6.52
N GLU A 70 -34.03 5.75 5.56
CA GLU A 70 -35.03 6.79 5.78
C GLU A 70 -36.06 6.83 4.64
N GLY A 71 -37.16 6.11 4.74
CA GLY A 71 -38.28 6.19 3.81
C GLY A 71 -37.94 5.96 2.34
N GLY A 72 -37.26 4.85 2.00
CA GLY A 72 -36.81 4.56 0.62
C GLY A 72 -35.54 5.32 0.19
N HIS A 73 -34.94 6.05 1.11
CA HIS A 73 -33.69 6.77 0.96
C HIS A 73 -32.67 6.29 2.00
N LEU A 74 -31.42 6.69 1.80
CA LEU A 74 -30.37 6.57 2.82
C LEU A 74 -29.94 7.98 3.27
N LEU A 75 -29.79 8.14 4.57
CA LEU A 75 -29.12 9.29 5.14
C LEU A 75 -27.65 8.97 5.32
N LEU A 76 -26.78 9.65 4.59
CA LEU A 76 -25.33 9.56 4.69
C LEU A 76 -24.79 10.71 5.51
N SER A 77 -23.83 10.42 6.39
CA SER A 77 -23.14 11.43 7.18
C SER A 77 -21.67 11.42 6.79
N LEU A 78 -21.16 12.56 6.32
CA LEU A 78 -19.75 12.75 6.02
C LEU A 78 -19.11 13.59 7.10
N HIS A 79 -18.06 13.08 7.72
CA HIS A 79 -17.33 13.74 8.80
C HIS A 79 -15.91 14.07 8.36
N PRO A 80 -15.49 15.34 8.40
CA PRO A 80 -14.11 15.71 8.07
C PRO A 80 -13.12 14.90 8.89
N LEU A 81 -12.08 14.39 8.22
CA LEU A 81 -11.03 13.63 8.89
C LEU A 81 -10.15 14.57 9.72
N PRO A 82 -9.86 14.21 10.98
CA PRO A 82 -9.03 15.03 11.84
C PRO A 82 -7.56 14.99 11.45
N GLY A 83 -6.86 16.10 11.70
CA GLY A 83 -5.42 16.19 11.60
C GLY A 83 -4.91 16.57 10.24
N GLU A 84 -3.58 16.61 10.12
CA GLU A 84 -2.85 16.90 8.89
C GLU A 84 -2.36 15.61 8.25
N LEU A 85 -2.18 15.65 6.93
CA LEU A 85 -1.46 14.60 6.23
C LEU A 85 -0.11 14.37 6.91
N TRP A 86 0.20 13.11 7.21
CA TRP A 86 1.40 12.75 7.97
C TRP A 86 2.71 13.37 7.44
N ARG A 87 2.81 13.59 6.11
CA ARG A 87 3.97 14.23 5.48
C ARG A 87 4.05 15.75 5.70
N ALA A 88 2.97 16.38 6.16
CA ALA A 88 2.98 17.77 6.56
C ALA A 88 3.60 17.97 7.96
N ARG A 89 3.63 16.92 8.79
CA ARG A 89 4.28 16.96 10.10
C ARG A 89 5.80 17.04 9.93
N ASN A 90 6.46 17.87 10.72
CA ASN A 90 7.93 17.95 10.73
C ASN A 90 8.49 16.61 11.22
N SER A 91 9.12 15.87 10.32
CA SER A 91 9.63 14.51 10.55
C SER A 91 11.10 14.50 10.98
N ASP A 92 11.48 15.33 11.94
CA ASP A 92 12.79 15.16 12.62
C ASP A 92 12.74 13.99 13.64
N ASP A 93 11.57 13.36 13.80
CA ASP A 93 11.41 12.19 14.63
C ASP A 93 11.93 10.93 13.91
N SER A 94 13.09 10.46 14.31
CA SER A 94 13.65 9.16 13.95
C SER A 94 12.67 8.00 14.31
N ASP A 95 11.70 8.25 15.17
CA ASP A 95 10.71 7.29 15.66
C ASP A 95 9.50 7.11 14.73
N VAL A 96 9.39 7.86 13.63
CA VAL A 96 8.25 7.76 12.70
C VAL A 96 8.14 6.34 12.08
N TYR A 97 9.26 5.68 11.86
CA TYR A 97 9.34 4.31 11.31
C TYR A 97 9.35 3.21 12.38
N ASP A 98 9.30 3.59 13.65
CA ASP A 98 9.21 2.65 14.76
C ASP A 98 7.87 1.90 14.71
N PRO A 99 7.82 0.59 15.04
CA PRO A 99 6.57 -0.15 15.22
C PRO A 99 5.57 0.47 16.18
N LEU A 100 6.01 1.28 17.13
CA LEU A 100 5.17 2.10 18.02
C LEU A 100 4.93 3.52 17.51
N GLY A 101 5.59 3.90 16.40
CA GLY A 101 5.42 5.19 15.76
C GLY A 101 4.18 5.24 14.87
N HIS A 102 3.99 6.36 14.18
CA HIS A 102 2.80 6.59 13.35
C HIS A 102 2.59 5.48 12.29
N TYR A 103 3.67 5.00 11.65
CA TYR A 103 3.60 3.89 10.69
C TYR A 103 3.32 2.53 11.34
N GLY A 104 3.63 2.35 12.60
CA GLY A 104 3.36 1.13 13.34
C GLY A 104 1.87 0.83 13.51
N HIS A 105 1.03 1.85 13.41
CA HIS A 105 -0.43 1.70 13.45
C HIS A 105 -1.04 1.31 12.10
N ILE A 106 -0.26 1.33 11.01
CA ILE A 106 -0.74 0.98 9.68
C ILE A 106 -0.60 -0.53 9.47
N HIS A 107 -1.72 -1.23 9.44
CA HIS A 107 -1.78 -2.67 9.19
C HIS A 107 -2.11 -2.93 7.72
N LYS A 108 -1.07 -3.07 6.88
CA LYS A 108 -1.22 -3.30 5.43
C LYS A 108 -2.01 -4.58 5.12
N MET A 109 -1.94 -5.57 6.01
CA MET A 109 -2.67 -6.84 5.86
C MET A 109 -4.19 -6.68 6.05
N GLU A 110 -4.68 -5.57 6.60
CA GLU A 110 -6.10 -5.25 6.67
C GLU A 110 -6.64 -4.58 5.39
N ASP A 111 -5.76 -4.24 4.42
CA ASP A 111 -6.17 -3.75 3.11
C ASP A 111 -6.36 -4.94 2.13
N PRO A 112 -7.61 -5.26 1.73
CA PRO A 112 -7.89 -6.36 0.80
C PRO A 112 -7.25 -6.17 -0.57
N HIS A 113 -7.11 -4.92 -1.04
CA HIS A 113 -6.43 -4.62 -2.30
C HIS A 113 -4.94 -4.92 -2.20
N TRP A 114 -4.31 -4.51 -1.11
CA TRP A 114 -2.89 -4.80 -0.87
C TRP A 114 -2.64 -6.31 -0.84
N LEU A 115 -3.44 -7.07 -0.10
CA LEU A 115 -3.33 -8.53 -0.01
C LEU A 115 -3.50 -9.20 -1.37
N ARG A 116 -4.58 -8.87 -2.09
CA ARG A 116 -4.84 -9.44 -3.42
C ARG A 116 -3.68 -9.18 -4.37
N ASP A 117 -3.19 -7.93 -4.42
CA ASP A 117 -2.15 -7.54 -5.36
C ASP A 117 -0.79 -8.14 -4.99
N TYR A 118 -0.51 -8.26 -3.70
CA TYR A 118 0.68 -8.95 -3.23
C TYR A 118 0.63 -10.46 -3.55
N PHE A 119 -0.53 -11.12 -3.38
CA PHE A 119 -0.71 -12.51 -3.82
C PHE A 119 -0.51 -12.68 -5.33
N LEU A 120 -0.99 -11.75 -6.16
CA LEU A 120 -0.74 -11.77 -7.59
C LEU A 120 0.76 -11.66 -7.94
N CYS A 121 1.53 -10.93 -7.14
CA CYS A 121 2.98 -10.88 -7.27
C CYS A 121 3.63 -12.21 -6.87
N LEU A 122 3.26 -12.76 -5.71
CA LEU A 122 3.78 -14.04 -5.22
C LEU A 122 3.48 -15.20 -6.19
N LYS A 123 2.33 -15.17 -6.86
CA LYS A 123 1.97 -16.17 -7.88
C LYS A 123 2.93 -16.19 -9.06
N GLN A 124 3.64 -15.09 -9.33
CA GLN A 124 4.61 -14.99 -10.40
C GLN A 124 6.03 -15.38 -9.95
N CYS A 125 6.24 -15.57 -8.64
CA CYS A 125 7.52 -15.97 -8.08
C CYS A 125 7.61 -17.50 -8.02
N SER A 126 8.71 -18.05 -8.52
CA SER A 126 8.98 -19.49 -8.46
C SER A 126 9.77 -19.82 -7.19
N LEU A 127 9.06 -19.97 -6.05
CA LEU A 127 9.67 -20.34 -4.77
C LEU A 127 9.51 -21.83 -4.51
N GLY A 128 10.64 -22.51 -4.31
CA GLY A 128 10.68 -23.91 -3.91
C GLY A 128 10.98 -24.09 -2.42
N PRO A 129 10.98 -25.32 -1.93
CA PRO A 129 11.48 -25.62 -0.59
C PRO A 129 12.91 -25.08 -0.40
N ASN A 130 13.19 -24.53 0.78
CA ASN A 130 14.46 -23.91 1.16
C ASN A 130 14.82 -22.62 0.41
N SER A 131 13.85 -21.96 -0.25
CA SER A 131 14.07 -20.63 -0.82
C SER A 131 14.50 -19.64 0.26
N LYS A 132 15.45 -18.80 -0.11
CA LYS A 132 16.01 -17.73 0.71
C LYS A 132 15.38 -16.41 0.31
N ILE A 133 14.76 -15.75 1.28
CA ILE A 133 13.94 -14.56 1.03
C ILE A 133 14.55 -13.38 1.78
N LEU A 134 14.89 -12.34 1.03
CA LEU A 134 15.46 -11.10 1.52
C LEU A 134 14.39 -10.00 1.54
N SER A 135 14.22 -9.34 2.69
CA SER A 135 13.40 -8.13 2.82
C SER A 135 14.25 -6.93 3.21
N LEU A 136 14.18 -5.86 2.39
CA LEU A 136 14.82 -4.57 2.65
C LEU A 136 13.79 -3.58 3.19
N GLY A 137 14.02 -3.08 4.41
CA GLY A 137 13.04 -2.31 5.17
C GLY A 137 11.95 -3.24 5.70
N VAL A 138 12.36 -4.31 6.39
CA VAL A 138 11.46 -5.40 6.80
C VAL A 138 10.43 -4.98 7.84
N ASN A 139 10.64 -3.90 8.57
CA ASN A 139 9.78 -3.44 9.66
C ASN A 139 9.40 -4.61 10.59
N ARG A 140 8.11 -4.96 10.74
CA ARG A 140 7.62 -6.09 11.55
C ARG A 140 7.60 -7.42 10.81
N GLY A 141 7.93 -7.45 9.53
CA GLY A 141 7.89 -8.66 8.70
C GLY A 141 6.48 -9.04 8.22
N ASP A 142 5.55 -8.09 8.13
CA ASP A 142 4.17 -8.33 7.70
C ASP A 142 4.10 -9.06 6.35
N GLU A 143 4.95 -8.70 5.39
CA GLU A 143 5.04 -9.36 4.09
C GLU A 143 5.53 -10.81 4.16
N LEU A 144 6.29 -11.15 5.19
CA LEU A 144 6.78 -12.52 5.42
C LEU A 144 5.69 -13.42 6.02
N PHE A 145 4.80 -12.86 6.86
CA PHE A 145 3.64 -13.59 7.36
C PHE A 145 2.68 -14.00 6.26
N VAL A 146 2.46 -13.12 5.29
CA VAL A 146 1.56 -13.40 4.17
C VAL A 146 2.03 -14.60 3.34
N LEU A 147 3.34 -14.86 3.28
CA LEU A 147 3.90 -16.03 2.60
C LEU A 147 3.36 -17.35 3.19
N LYS A 148 3.03 -17.40 4.48
CA LYS A 148 2.45 -18.58 5.12
C LYS A 148 1.12 -18.97 4.49
N ASN A 149 0.29 -18.00 4.17
CA ASN A 149 -1.02 -18.23 3.57
C ASN A 149 -0.91 -18.67 2.11
N TRP A 150 0.14 -18.22 1.41
CA TRP A 150 0.33 -18.53 -0.01
C TRP A 150 1.12 -19.83 -0.23
N TYR A 151 2.08 -20.14 0.64
CA TYR A 151 2.95 -21.31 0.56
C TYR A 151 2.82 -22.21 1.81
N PRO A 152 1.61 -22.68 2.19
CA PRO A 152 1.41 -23.36 3.48
C PRO A 152 2.25 -24.64 3.64
N SER A 153 2.53 -25.35 2.54
CA SER A 153 3.31 -26.60 2.57
C SER A 153 4.84 -26.41 2.57
N THR A 154 5.32 -25.22 2.23
CA THR A 154 6.75 -24.94 2.07
C THR A 154 7.25 -23.82 2.96
N TYR A 155 6.37 -23.04 3.56
CA TYR A 155 6.69 -21.89 4.39
C TYR A 155 7.72 -22.20 5.47
N ASP A 156 7.52 -23.28 6.21
CA ASP A 156 8.43 -23.69 7.32
C ASP A 156 9.83 -24.07 6.83
N LYS A 157 10.04 -24.21 5.52
CA LYS A 157 11.34 -24.49 4.91
C LYS A 157 12.04 -23.24 4.40
N PHE A 158 11.35 -22.10 4.34
CA PHE A 158 11.98 -20.84 3.93
C PHE A 158 12.95 -20.31 4.99
N SER A 159 13.99 -19.63 4.54
CA SER A 159 14.83 -18.81 5.40
C SER A 159 14.61 -17.34 5.06
N PHE A 160 14.39 -16.53 6.08
CA PHE A 160 14.18 -15.10 5.94
C PHE A 160 15.43 -14.34 6.38
N THR A 161 15.79 -13.34 5.57
CA THR A 161 16.78 -12.33 5.93
C THR A 161 16.10 -10.97 5.83
N GLY A 162 16.15 -10.18 6.88
CA GLY A 162 15.54 -8.85 6.91
C GLY A 162 16.48 -7.80 7.46
N PHE A 163 16.51 -6.64 6.81
CA PHE A 163 17.27 -5.47 7.26
C PHE A 163 16.37 -4.28 7.46
N ASP A 164 16.57 -3.57 8.56
CA ASP A 164 15.86 -2.33 8.86
C ASP A 164 16.74 -1.44 9.73
N LEU A 165 16.55 -0.12 9.67
CA LEU A 165 17.25 0.83 10.56
C LEU A 165 16.72 0.81 11.99
N SER A 166 15.45 0.41 12.17
CA SER A 166 14.80 0.41 13.47
C SER A 166 15.18 -0.82 14.29
N GLN A 167 15.85 -0.60 15.42
CA GLN A 167 16.16 -1.65 16.41
C GLN A 167 14.86 -2.33 16.92
N LYS A 168 13.78 -1.57 17.11
CA LYS A 168 12.51 -2.11 17.59
C LYS A 168 11.80 -2.97 16.52
N ALA A 169 11.93 -2.58 15.25
CA ALA A 169 11.45 -3.39 14.12
C ALA A 169 12.15 -4.75 14.10
N ILE A 170 13.47 -4.76 14.19
CA ILE A 170 14.26 -5.99 14.21
C ILE A 170 13.94 -6.86 15.44
N GLN A 171 13.77 -6.26 16.62
CA GLN A 171 13.32 -7.00 17.81
C GLN A 171 11.95 -7.65 17.60
N SER A 172 11.03 -6.96 16.92
CA SER A 172 9.71 -7.49 16.57
C SER A 172 9.84 -8.69 15.61
N CYS A 173 10.72 -8.61 14.61
CA CYS A 173 11.01 -9.73 13.72
C CYS A 173 11.59 -10.93 14.44
N HIS A 174 12.56 -10.75 15.33
CA HIS A 174 13.11 -11.85 16.13
C HIS A 174 12.05 -12.54 17.00
N LYS A 175 11.11 -11.76 17.55
CA LYS A 175 10.00 -12.31 18.33
C LYS A 175 9.00 -13.08 17.45
N ALA A 176 8.75 -12.58 16.24
CA ALA A 176 7.78 -13.15 15.32
C ALA A 176 8.31 -14.39 14.57
N PHE A 177 9.63 -14.43 14.32
CA PHE A 177 10.33 -15.49 13.59
C PHE A 177 11.53 -15.99 14.41
N PRO A 178 11.28 -16.77 15.47
CA PRO A 178 12.31 -17.11 16.46
C PRO A 178 13.30 -18.20 16.00
N GLU A 179 13.07 -18.84 14.84
CA GLU A 179 13.92 -19.93 14.37
C GLU A 179 15.30 -19.43 13.92
N SER A 180 16.35 -20.17 14.29
CA SER A 180 17.75 -19.80 14.02
C SER A 180 18.14 -19.72 12.54
N LYS A 181 17.30 -20.25 11.66
CA LYS A 181 17.47 -20.14 10.19
C LYS A 181 17.16 -18.74 9.65
N HIS A 182 16.47 -17.89 10.44
CA HIS A 182 16.12 -16.53 10.06
C HIS A 182 17.18 -15.55 10.58
N ARG A 183 17.47 -14.53 9.78
CA ARG A 183 18.45 -13.48 10.09
C ARG A 183 17.79 -12.10 10.00
N PHE A 184 17.72 -11.40 11.10
CA PHE A 184 17.20 -10.02 11.13
C PHE A 184 18.23 -9.12 11.80
N GLU A 185 18.65 -8.05 11.12
CA GLU A 185 19.70 -7.18 11.59
C GLU A 185 19.35 -5.71 11.42
N VAL A 186 19.77 -4.90 12.38
CA VAL A 186 19.78 -3.45 12.26
C VAL A 186 20.86 -3.06 11.26
N ARG A 187 20.46 -2.52 10.12
CA ARG A 187 21.40 -2.14 9.07
C ARG A 187 20.83 -1.06 8.18
N ASP A 188 21.70 -0.10 7.82
CA ASP A 188 21.39 0.80 6.72
C ASP A 188 21.53 0.06 5.40
N ILE A 189 20.43 -0.02 4.64
CA ILE A 189 20.43 -0.65 3.32
C ILE A 189 21.19 0.17 2.27
N SER A 190 21.56 1.42 2.59
CA SER A 190 22.45 2.23 1.77
C SER A 190 23.89 1.72 1.78
N ASP A 191 24.24 0.88 2.75
CA ASP A 191 25.51 0.16 2.78
C ASP A 191 25.51 -1.02 1.80
N ASP A 192 26.68 -1.57 1.56
CA ASP A 192 26.83 -2.82 0.81
C ASP A 192 26.19 -3.99 1.55
N PRO A 193 25.60 -4.96 0.81
CA PRO A 193 25.19 -6.23 1.41
C PRO A 193 26.35 -6.89 2.17
N PRO A 194 26.06 -7.59 3.28
CA PRO A 194 27.08 -8.37 3.98
C PRO A 194 27.78 -9.36 3.04
N GLU A 195 29.11 -9.48 3.10
CA GLU A 195 29.89 -10.39 2.24
C GLU A 195 29.47 -11.85 2.40
N GLU A 196 29.10 -12.24 3.62
CA GLU A 196 28.65 -13.58 3.96
C GLU A 196 27.17 -13.86 3.63
N LEU A 197 26.44 -12.86 3.07
CA LEU A 197 25.03 -13.06 2.70
C LEU A 197 24.96 -14.03 1.52
N PRO A 198 24.32 -15.20 1.68
CA PRO A 198 24.16 -16.12 0.58
C PRO A 198 23.22 -15.52 -0.47
N GLN A 199 23.34 -15.99 -1.71
CA GLN A 199 22.40 -15.57 -2.76
C GLN A 199 20.96 -15.88 -2.39
N GLN A 200 20.08 -14.93 -2.65
CA GLN A 200 18.67 -14.97 -2.31
C GLN A 200 17.81 -15.29 -3.54
N ASP A 201 16.69 -15.97 -3.33
CA ASP A 201 15.77 -16.39 -4.38
C ASP A 201 14.61 -15.41 -4.58
N LEU A 202 14.34 -14.57 -3.57
CA LEU A 202 13.35 -13.50 -3.64
C LEU A 202 13.87 -12.28 -2.89
N LEU A 203 13.78 -11.12 -3.54
CA LEU A 203 13.94 -9.81 -2.92
C LEU A 203 12.57 -9.15 -2.76
N ILE A 204 12.25 -8.72 -1.56
CA ILE A 204 11.08 -7.91 -1.24
C ILE A 204 11.54 -6.56 -0.74
N SER A 205 10.96 -5.47 -1.24
CA SER A 205 11.16 -4.13 -0.68
C SER A 205 9.89 -3.31 -0.86
N LEU A 206 9.16 -3.11 0.24
CA LEU A 206 7.84 -2.48 0.24
C LEU A 206 7.89 -1.14 0.96
N SER A 207 7.62 -0.07 0.23
CA SER A 207 7.59 1.30 0.77
C SER A 207 8.92 1.79 1.36
N THR A 208 10.04 1.28 0.86
CA THR A 208 11.39 1.60 1.38
C THR A 208 12.23 2.40 0.39
N LEU A 209 12.32 1.93 -0.88
CA LEU A 209 13.23 2.53 -1.87
C LEU A 209 12.87 3.96 -2.32
N GLN A 210 11.71 4.46 -1.97
CA GLN A 210 11.29 5.84 -2.24
C GLN A 210 11.45 6.79 -1.05
N CYS A 211 12.00 6.33 0.07
CA CYS A 211 12.29 7.17 1.22
C CYS A 211 13.29 8.28 0.83
N SER A 212 13.09 9.49 1.38
CA SER A 212 13.85 10.67 0.98
C SER A 212 15.34 10.62 1.38
N ASN A 213 15.67 9.80 2.35
CA ASN A 213 17.03 9.59 2.85
C ASN A 213 17.78 8.45 2.14
N ILE A 214 17.20 7.87 1.08
CA ILE A 214 17.77 6.73 0.36
C ILE A 214 17.88 7.04 -1.13
N GLU A 215 19.05 6.81 -1.70
CA GLU A 215 19.24 6.77 -3.16
C GLU A 215 18.76 5.44 -3.72
N GLY A 216 17.41 5.25 -3.69
CA GLY A 216 16.76 3.96 -3.90
C GLY A 216 17.18 3.21 -5.16
N LYS A 217 17.52 3.93 -6.25
CA LYS A 217 17.98 3.30 -7.51
C LYS A 217 19.37 2.70 -7.38
N GLU A 218 20.26 3.34 -6.63
CA GLU A 218 21.61 2.83 -6.38
C GLU A 218 21.59 1.68 -5.40
N VAL A 219 20.84 1.84 -4.31
CA VAL A 219 20.60 0.78 -3.32
C VAL A 219 20.06 -0.46 -4.01
N PHE A 220 18.99 -0.31 -4.78
CA PHE A 220 18.38 -1.44 -5.49
C PHE A 220 19.38 -2.14 -6.42
N ARG A 221 20.13 -1.40 -7.27
CA ARG A 221 21.12 -1.98 -8.18
C ARG A 221 22.18 -2.79 -7.43
N ARG A 222 22.69 -2.25 -6.34
CA ARG A 222 23.72 -2.87 -5.50
C ARG A 222 23.23 -4.19 -4.90
N TRP A 223 22.07 -4.17 -4.25
CA TRP A 223 21.47 -5.35 -3.65
C TRP A 223 21.06 -6.40 -4.71
N PHE A 224 20.51 -5.97 -5.83
CA PHE A 224 20.15 -6.84 -6.93
C PHE A 224 21.37 -7.61 -7.49
N GLN A 225 22.47 -6.89 -7.71
CA GLN A 225 23.68 -7.47 -8.33
C GLN A 225 24.47 -8.35 -7.36
N LYS A 226 24.54 -7.99 -6.08
CA LYS A 226 25.37 -8.67 -5.08
C LYS A 226 24.68 -9.79 -4.34
N SER A 227 23.35 -9.72 -4.18
CA SER A 227 22.63 -10.58 -3.25
C SER A 227 21.68 -11.58 -3.91
N LEU A 228 21.36 -11.44 -5.19
CA LEU A 228 20.34 -12.28 -5.83
C LEU A 228 20.92 -13.36 -6.71
N SER A 229 20.28 -14.54 -6.67
CA SER A 229 20.56 -15.60 -7.64
C SER A 229 20.07 -15.19 -9.05
N PRO A 230 20.64 -15.72 -10.13
CA PRO A 230 20.21 -15.41 -11.49
C PRO A 230 18.71 -15.66 -11.73
N SER A 231 18.16 -16.69 -11.10
CA SER A 231 16.75 -17.07 -11.17
C SER A 231 15.83 -16.33 -10.17
N ALA A 232 16.40 -15.50 -9.31
CA ALA A 232 15.65 -14.82 -8.26
C ALA A 232 14.49 -13.98 -8.80
N SER A 233 13.42 -13.90 -8.02
CA SER A 233 12.32 -12.97 -8.23
C SER A 233 12.51 -11.71 -7.41
N VAL A 234 11.83 -10.63 -7.80
CA VAL A 234 11.85 -9.34 -7.10
C VAL A 234 10.43 -8.81 -6.95
N ILE A 235 10.06 -8.36 -5.77
CA ILE A 235 8.81 -7.65 -5.51
C ILE A 235 9.15 -6.29 -4.90
N LEU A 236 8.81 -5.23 -5.61
CA LEU A 236 8.93 -3.85 -5.13
C LEU A 236 7.54 -3.25 -4.93
N GLY A 237 7.33 -2.57 -3.81
CA GLY A 237 6.06 -1.91 -3.51
C GLY A 237 6.24 -0.42 -3.31
N PHE A 238 5.38 0.37 -3.95
CA PHE A 238 5.40 1.83 -3.93
C PHE A 238 4.03 2.35 -3.47
N PRO A 239 3.94 3.11 -2.37
CA PRO A 239 2.66 3.64 -1.92
C PRO A 239 2.13 4.66 -2.93
N ASN A 240 0.87 4.46 -3.31
CA ASN A 240 0.03 5.38 -4.09
C ASN A 240 -1.12 5.88 -3.21
N CYS A 241 -0.86 6.05 -1.93
CA CYS A 241 -1.80 6.52 -0.94
C CYS A 241 -1.09 7.29 0.17
N SER A 242 -1.88 7.92 1.00
CA SER A 242 -1.49 8.57 2.23
C SER A 242 -2.49 8.21 3.33
N TRP A 243 -2.27 8.64 4.56
CA TRP A 243 -3.22 8.47 5.66
C TRP A 243 -3.58 9.82 6.25
N LEU A 244 -4.87 10.00 6.51
CA LEU A 244 -5.44 11.17 7.15
C LEU A 244 -6.48 10.70 8.18
N GLY A 245 -6.33 11.09 9.43
CA GLY A 245 -7.26 10.71 10.49
C GLY A 245 -7.47 9.19 10.67
N GLY A 246 -6.48 8.38 10.28
CA GLY A 246 -6.56 6.91 10.32
C GLY A 246 -7.19 6.26 9.09
N GLU A 247 -7.68 7.04 8.13
CA GLU A 247 -8.19 6.55 6.84
C GLU A 247 -7.12 6.58 5.76
N VAL A 248 -7.17 5.61 4.84
CA VAL A 248 -6.36 5.63 3.64
C VAL A 248 -6.98 6.57 2.62
N VAL A 249 -6.20 7.52 2.11
CA VAL A 249 -6.62 8.44 1.06
C VAL A 249 -5.79 8.21 -0.20
N TYR A 250 -6.44 8.28 -1.37
CA TYR A 250 -5.79 8.04 -2.65
C TYR A 250 -4.70 9.05 -2.94
N GLY A 251 -3.62 8.53 -3.53
CA GLY A 251 -2.49 9.30 -4.00
C GLY A 251 -1.49 9.68 -2.90
N ALA A 252 -0.22 9.53 -3.22
CA ALA A 252 0.88 9.96 -2.35
C ALA A 252 1.02 11.47 -2.43
N ARG A 253 0.37 12.20 -1.52
CA ARG A 253 0.49 13.67 -1.40
C ARG A 253 1.83 14.02 -0.74
N MET A 254 2.52 14.99 -1.30
CA MET A 254 3.78 15.49 -0.76
C MET A 254 3.58 16.84 -0.05
N ARG A 255 4.49 17.18 0.88
CA ARG A 255 4.39 18.41 1.69
C ARG A 255 4.17 19.70 0.86
N ASN A 256 4.84 19.80 -0.27
CA ASN A 256 4.77 20.95 -1.19
C ASN A 256 3.81 20.72 -2.38
N GLN A 257 3.08 19.62 -2.39
CA GLN A 257 2.11 19.27 -3.43
C GLN A 257 0.86 18.74 -2.74
N PRO A 258 -0.15 19.58 -2.47
CA PRO A 258 -1.37 19.20 -1.76
C PRO A 258 -2.23 18.22 -2.55
N HIS A 259 -2.05 18.18 -3.88
CA HIS A 259 -2.77 17.24 -4.74
C HIS A 259 -1.88 16.04 -5.13
N PRO A 260 -2.47 14.85 -5.35
CA PRO A 260 -1.74 13.70 -5.84
C PRO A 260 -1.04 13.98 -7.17
N ASP A 261 0.27 13.75 -7.23
CA ASP A 261 1.05 13.80 -8.46
C ASP A 261 1.74 12.44 -8.70
N PRO A 262 1.21 11.63 -9.62
CA PRO A 262 1.77 10.31 -9.92
C PRO A 262 3.07 10.35 -10.75
N SER A 263 3.49 11.52 -11.26
CA SER A 263 4.62 11.61 -12.20
C SER A 263 5.92 11.03 -11.62
N ARG A 264 6.20 11.29 -10.35
CA ARG A 264 7.37 10.79 -9.65
C ARG A 264 7.30 9.27 -9.45
N LEU A 265 6.14 8.78 -9.04
CA LEU A 265 5.85 7.36 -8.90
C LEU A 265 6.02 6.62 -10.24
N MET A 266 5.45 7.16 -11.31
CA MET A 266 5.59 6.61 -12.66
C MET A 266 7.05 6.58 -13.12
N LYS A 267 7.82 7.64 -12.87
CA LYS A 267 9.25 7.69 -13.20
C LYS A 267 10.04 6.59 -12.49
N ASP A 268 9.75 6.32 -11.24
CA ASP A 268 10.45 5.28 -10.47
C ASP A 268 10.02 3.88 -10.93
N LEU A 269 8.73 3.61 -11.08
CA LEU A 269 8.22 2.35 -11.61
C LEU A 269 8.83 2.00 -12.98
N MET A 270 8.89 2.98 -13.89
CA MET A 270 9.46 2.77 -15.22
C MET A 270 10.97 2.52 -15.18
N TYR A 271 11.70 3.14 -14.25
CA TYR A 271 13.10 2.86 -14.04
C TYR A 271 13.34 1.40 -13.62
N TYR A 272 12.67 0.95 -12.54
CA TYR A 272 12.83 -0.42 -12.03
C TYR A 272 12.34 -1.46 -13.03
N ARG A 273 11.23 -1.19 -13.73
CA ARG A 273 10.74 -2.05 -14.81
C ARG A 273 11.82 -2.24 -15.89
N LYS A 274 12.33 -1.14 -16.42
CA LYS A 274 13.38 -1.20 -17.48
C LYS A 274 14.62 -1.93 -16.97
N TYR A 275 15.07 -1.62 -15.77
CA TYR A 275 16.24 -2.26 -15.18
C TYR A 275 16.06 -3.77 -15.08
N LEU A 276 14.96 -4.26 -14.53
CA LEU A 276 14.69 -5.69 -14.42
C LEU A 276 14.55 -6.37 -15.78
N GLN A 277 13.92 -5.73 -16.75
CA GLN A 277 13.80 -6.26 -18.12
C GLN A 277 15.17 -6.41 -18.79
N THR A 278 16.08 -5.44 -18.63
CA THR A 278 17.45 -5.54 -19.16
C THR A 278 18.28 -6.63 -18.48
N HIS A 279 17.85 -7.11 -17.31
CA HIS A 279 18.47 -8.22 -16.59
C HIS A 279 17.67 -9.55 -16.75
N GLY A 280 16.93 -9.70 -17.86
CA GLY A 280 16.27 -10.96 -18.20
C GLY A 280 15.08 -11.32 -17.32
N LYS A 281 14.37 -10.33 -16.76
CA LYS A 281 13.15 -10.58 -15.96
C LYS A 281 11.90 -10.24 -16.76
N ARG A 282 10.87 -11.08 -16.64
CA ARG A 282 9.51 -10.71 -17.01
C ARG A 282 8.99 -9.78 -15.93
N VAL A 283 8.44 -8.63 -16.31
CA VAL A 283 8.00 -7.62 -15.34
C VAL A 283 6.53 -7.28 -15.53
N SER A 284 5.76 -7.31 -14.45
CA SER A 284 4.40 -6.79 -14.40
C SER A 284 4.24 -5.77 -13.27
N ILE A 285 3.22 -4.94 -13.39
CA ILE A 285 2.83 -3.93 -12.39
C ILE A 285 1.35 -4.14 -12.09
N THR A 286 0.99 -4.16 -10.81
CA THR A 286 -0.39 -4.25 -10.32
C THR A 286 -0.55 -3.37 -9.08
N GLY A 287 -1.77 -3.10 -8.69
CA GLY A 287 -2.05 -2.41 -7.43
C GLY A 287 -3.03 -1.25 -7.55
N LYS A 288 -3.49 -0.78 -6.39
CA LYS A 288 -4.34 0.39 -6.22
C LYS A 288 -3.68 1.39 -5.27
N HIS A 289 -3.83 1.20 -3.97
CA HIS A 289 -3.23 2.04 -2.94
C HIS A 289 -1.72 1.79 -2.78
N HIS A 290 -1.26 0.60 -3.14
CA HIS A 290 0.16 0.29 -3.34
C HIS A 290 0.33 -0.27 -4.74
N LEU A 291 1.30 0.27 -5.46
CA LEU A 291 1.68 -0.28 -6.76
C LEU A 291 2.83 -1.26 -6.55
N PHE A 292 2.58 -2.50 -6.90
CA PHE A 292 3.58 -3.56 -6.86
C PHE A 292 4.18 -3.75 -8.24
N LEU A 293 5.49 -3.83 -8.28
CA LEU A 293 6.24 -4.24 -9.45
C LEU A 293 6.89 -5.59 -9.14
N VAL A 294 6.58 -6.61 -9.91
CA VAL A 294 7.16 -7.93 -9.78
C VAL A 294 8.03 -8.24 -11.00
N GLY A 295 9.26 -8.67 -10.76
CA GLY A 295 10.18 -9.21 -11.75
C GLY A 295 10.44 -10.69 -11.46
N SER A 296 10.02 -11.57 -12.36
CA SER A 296 10.27 -13.02 -12.27
C SER A 296 11.25 -13.49 -13.34
N ALA A 297 11.89 -14.64 -13.13
CA ALA A 297 12.67 -15.28 -14.18
C ALA A 297 11.79 -15.58 -15.41
N ILE A 298 12.38 -15.52 -16.61
CA ILE A 298 11.71 -15.86 -17.86
C ILE A 298 11.71 -17.38 -18.03
#